data_3f97dab1e601acb58e82ae95d36fceae
#
_entry.id   3f97dab1e601acb58e82ae95d36fceae
#
_cell.length_a   1.000
_cell.length_b   1.000
_cell.length_c   1.000
_cell.angle_alpha   90.00
_cell.angle_beta   90.00
_cell.angle_gamma   90.00
#
_symmetry.space_group_name_H-M   'P 1'
#
loop_
_entity.id
_entity.type
_entity.pdbx_description
1 polymer ?
#
loop_
_entity_poly.entity_id
_entity_poly.type
_entity_poly.pdbx_seq_one_letter_code
_entity_poly.pdbx_strand_id
1 'polypeptide(L)' 'MSEPHSDELLAQVAALPGLPGVYRYFDAAGGLLYVGKAINLKRRVSSYFTKNHGGTRIGHMVGKLSLIHI' A
#
# COMPACT_ATOMS: atom_id res chain seq x y z
N MET A 1 21.12 0.39 4.89
CA MET A 1 20.17 -0.09 3.89
C MET A 1 18.93 0.78 3.91
N SER A 2 18.51 1.25 2.77
CA SER A 2 17.35 2.11 2.71
C SER A 2 16.07 1.27 2.65
N GLU A 3 15.06 1.70 3.38
CA GLU A 3 13.73 1.11 3.29
C GLU A 3 13.11 1.48 1.94
N PRO A 4 12.38 0.55 1.29
CA PRO A 4 11.66 0.87 0.06
C PRO A 4 10.46 1.79 0.29
N HIS A 5 10.03 1.93 1.53
CA HIS A 5 8.88 2.75 1.91
C HIS A 5 9.26 3.70 3.02
N SER A 6 8.68 4.91 2.98
CA SER A 6 8.92 5.90 4.03
C SER A 6 8.25 5.50 5.34
N ASP A 7 8.76 6.04 6.46
CA ASP A 7 8.14 5.82 7.76
C ASP A 7 6.73 6.38 7.80
N GLU A 8 6.47 7.49 7.09
CA GLU A 8 5.14 8.08 6.99
C GLU A 8 4.16 7.13 6.34
N LEU A 9 4.58 6.47 5.26
CA LEU A 9 3.72 5.51 4.57
C LEU A 9 3.40 4.32 5.46
N LEU A 10 4.39 3.78 6.15
CA LEU A 10 4.20 2.66 7.06
C LEU A 10 3.31 3.03 8.24
N ALA A 11 3.46 4.25 8.76
CA ALA A 11 2.61 4.76 9.84
C ALA A 11 1.16 4.91 9.35
N GLN A 12 0.98 5.36 8.11
CA GLN A 12 -0.36 5.47 7.51
C GLN A 12 -1.03 4.10 7.42
N VAL A 13 -0.29 3.08 7.00
CA VAL A 13 -0.82 1.71 6.93
C VAL A 13 -1.23 1.23 8.32
N ALA A 14 -0.40 1.47 9.33
CA ALA A 14 -0.69 1.05 10.70
C ALA A 14 -1.91 1.75 11.28
N ALA A 15 -2.20 2.97 10.82
CA ALA A 15 -3.33 3.77 11.31
C ALA A 15 -4.65 3.48 10.59
N LEU A 16 -4.66 2.63 9.58
CA LEU A 16 -5.88 2.33 8.83
C LEU A 16 -6.92 1.65 9.71
N PRO A 17 -8.21 2.00 9.51
CA PRO A 17 -9.29 1.33 10.24
C PRO A 17 -9.53 -0.08 9.70
N GLY A 18 -10.01 -0.96 10.56
CA GLY A 18 -10.44 -2.31 10.18
C GLY A 18 -11.86 -2.30 9.61
N LEU A 19 -12.15 -1.36 8.71
CA LEU A 19 -13.48 -1.14 8.13
C LEU A 19 -13.44 -1.34 6.63
N PRO A 20 -14.61 -1.58 5.99
CA PRO A 20 -14.69 -1.67 4.54
C PRO A 20 -14.40 -0.33 3.88
N GLY A 21 -13.85 -0.37 2.68
CA GLY A 21 -13.61 0.83 1.91
C GLY A 21 -12.84 0.57 0.63
N VAL A 22 -12.51 1.67 -0.04
CA VAL A 22 -11.73 1.68 -1.26
C VAL A 22 -10.37 2.30 -0.96
N TYR A 23 -9.31 1.71 -1.49
CA TYR A 23 -7.96 2.26 -1.35
C TYR A 23 -7.38 2.53 -2.74
N ARG A 24 -6.57 3.58 -2.81
CA ARG A 24 -5.86 3.99 -4.03
C ARG A 24 -4.39 4.13 -3.73
N TYR A 25 -3.56 3.55 -4.59
CA TYR A 25 -2.10 3.60 -4.45
C TYR A 25 -1.51 4.52 -5.50
N PHE A 26 -0.61 5.39 -5.08
CA PHE A 26 0.06 6.35 -5.95
C PHE A 26 1.58 6.21 -5.86
N ASP A 27 2.27 6.51 -6.95
CA ASP A 27 3.72 6.59 -6.95
C ASP A 27 4.20 7.99 -6.50
N ALA A 28 5.52 8.18 -6.44
CA ALA A 28 6.10 9.43 -5.97
C ALA A 28 5.78 10.63 -6.88
N ALA A 29 5.45 10.37 -8.13
CA ALA A 29 5.07 11.41 -9.09
C ALA A 29 3.58 11.75 -9.03
N GLY A 30 2.82 11.05 -8.19
CA GLY A 30 1.38 11.23 -8.08
C GLY A 30 0.56 10.41 -9.07
N GLY A 31 1.20 9.51 -9.80
CA GLY A 31 0.51 8.62 -10.72
C GLY A 31 -0.22 7.48 -10.01
N LEU A 32 -1.45 7.19 -10.45
CA LEU A 32 -2.24 6.12 -9.86
C LEU A 32 -1.66 4.76 -10.27
N LEU A 33 -1.32 3.95 -9.26
CA LEU A 33 -0.80 2.60 -9.46
C LEU A 33 -1.89 1.54 -9.41
N TYR A 34 -2.84 1.69 -8.48
CA TYR A 34 -3.84 0.66 -8.24
C TYR A 34 -5.02 1.19 -7.45
N VAL A 35 -6.21 0.64 -7.72
CA VAL A 35 -7.42 0.91 -6.96
C VAL A 35 -8.02 -0.44 -6.54
N GLY A 36 -8.38 -0.57 -5.28
CA GLY A 36 -8.96 -1.80 -4.78
C GLY A 36 -10.04 -1.56 -3.74
N LYS A 37 -10.84 -2.59 -3.51
CA LYS A 37 -11.86 -2.61 -2.46
C LYS A 37 -11.44 -3.61 -1.39
N ALA A 38 -11.81 -3.33 -0.15
CA ALA A 38 -11.53 -4.23 0.96
C ALA A 38 -12.69 -4.25 1.94
N ILE A 39 -12.91 -5.41 2.54
CA ILE A 39 -13.85 -5.56 3.65
C ILE A 39 -13.22 -5.02 4.93
N ASN A 40 -11.89 -5.14 5.03
CA ASN A 40 -11.11 -4.63 6.14
C ASN A 40 -9.87 -3.96 5.55
N LEU A 41 -9.86 -2.63 5.52
CA LEU A 41 -8.81 -1.84 4.89
C LEU A 41 -7.45 -2.10 5.52
N LYS A 42 -7.35 -2.10 6.84
CA LYS A 42 -6.09 -2.31 7.53
C LYS A 42 -5.49 -3.67 7.17
N ARG A 43 -6.29 -4.71 7.23
CA ARG A 43 -5.83 -6.06 6.95
C ARG A 43 -5.41 -6.21 5.48
N ARG A 44 -6.22 -5.68 4.57
CA ARG A 44 -5.96 -5.81 3.13
C ARG A 44 -4.71 -5.04 2.73
N VAL A 45 -4.64 -3.78 3.12
CA VAL A 45 -3.49 -2.93 2.78
C VAL A 45 -2.23 -3.46 3.44
N SER A 46 -2.29 -3.81 4.72
CA SER A 46 -1.13 -4.36 5.43
C SER A 46 -0.58 -5.61 4.74
N SER A 47 -1.43 -6.42 4.13
CA SER A 47 -0.99 -7.65 3.47
C SER A 47 -0.04 -7.39 2.30
N TYR A 48 -0.12 -6.22 1.66
CA TYR A 48 0.81 -5.86 0.59
C TYR A 48 2.23 -5.60 1.10
N PHE A 49 2.36 -5.24 2.38
CA PHE A 49 3.65 -4.91 2.97
C PHE A 49 4.25 -6.06 3.78
N THR A 50 3.44 -7.02 4.20
CA THR A 50 3.90 -8.14 5.02
C THR A 50 4.23 -9.39 4.21
N LYS A 51 3.64 -9.53 3.03
CA LYS A 51 3.90 -10.68 2.15
C LYS A 51 5.06 -10.39 1.21
N ASN A 52 5.82 -11.42 0.90
CA ASN A 52 6.87 -11.32 -0.11
C ASN A 52 6.23 -11.50 -1.49
N HIS A 53 6.22 -10.44 -2.26
CA HIS A 53 5.69 -10.43 -3.63
C HIS A 53 6.79 -10.42 -4.69
N GLY A 54 8.01 -10.80 -4.32
CA GLY A 54 9.17 -10.72 -5.23
C GLY A 54 8.90 -11.36 -6.60
N GLY A 55 9.24 -10.65 -7.65
CA GLY A 55 9.07 -11.13 -9.02
C GLY A 55 7.66 -11.05 -9.57
N THR A 56 6.70 -10.54 -8.82
CA THR A 56 5.31 -10.42 -9.25
C THR A 56 4.97 -8.98 -9.64
N ARG A 57 3.86 -8.81 -10.37
CA ARG A 57 3.36 -7.47 -10.70
C ARG A 57 3.00 -6.68 -9.45
N ILE A 58 2.42 -7.35 -8.46
CA ILE A 58 2.07 -6.73 -7.19
C ILE A 58 3.32 -6.25 -6.46
N GLY A 59 4.36 -7.08 -6.40
CA GLY A 59 5.62 -6.71 -5.77
C GLY A 59 6.27 -5.50 -6.44
N HIS A 60 6.22 -5.44 -7.75
CA HIS A 60 6.74 -4.31 -8.50
C HIS A 60 5.96 -3.02 -8.19
N MET A 61 4.64 -3.12 -8.15
CA MET A 61 3.77 -2.00 -7.80
C MET A 61 4.03 -1.50 -6.38
N VAL A 62 4.12 -2.41 -5.42
CA VAL A 62 4.37 -2.07 -4.01
C VAL A 62 5.72 -1.36 -3.87
N GLY A 63 6.72 -1.79 -4.64
CA GLY A 63 8.03 -1.14 -4.63
C GLY A 63 8.00 0.31 -5.09
N LYS A 64 7.02 0.71 -5.91
CA LYS A 64 6.85 2.08 -6.38
C LYS A 64 5.88 2.89 -5.52
N LEU A 65 5.21 2.25 -4.58
CA LEU A 65 4.16 2.87 -3.79
C LEU A 65 4.73 3.96 -2.89
N SER A 66 4.17 5.15 -2.98
CA SER A 66 4.60 6.31 -2.19
C SER A 66 3.47 6.89 -1.35
N LEU A 67 2.22 6.76 -1.79
CA LEU A 67 1.06 7.35 -1.13
C LEU A 67 -0.14 6.44 -1.23
N ILE A 68 -0.89 6.32 -0.13
CA ILE A 68 -2.15 5.60 -0.08
C ILE A 68 -3.26 6.59 0.22
N HIS A 69 -4.31 6.56 -0.58
CA HIS A 69 -5.50 7.38 -0.37
C HIS A 69 -6.70 6.46 -0.11
N ILE A 70 -7.41 6.73 0.97
CA ILE A 70 -8.57 5.93 1.37
C ILE A 70 -9.88 6.63 1.02
#